data_2f799ba04495195f97a41331acc91be1
#
_entry.id   2f799ba04495195f97a41331acc91be1
#
_cell.length_a   1.000
_cell.length_b   1.000
_cell.length_c   1.000
_cell.angle_alpha   90.00
_cell.angle_beta   90.00
_cell.angle_gamma   90.00
#
_symmetry.space_group_name_H-M   'P 1'
#
loop_
_entity.id
_entity.type
_entity.pdbx_description
1 polymer ?
#
loop_
_entity_poly.entity_id
_entity_poly.type
_entity_poly.pdbx_seq_one_letter_code
_entity_poly.pdbx_strand_id
1 'polypeptide(L)'
;MSPKDYLAIVHCIAGLKERTRHAWMTSGRQESVAEHSWRMALMAYFLRDEFPTVDLTRVLLMALLHDMGEVFTGDIPTFEKTDADRAREHELRDEWIDALPAPYAAEVRSLFAEMDAMETEEAKIVKALDRMEAVITHNEGDPHTWLPLEYDLQRTYGVKEAAFTPVLKELRAEVNREVDEVIAGLNKETEL
;
A
#
# COMPACT_ATOMS: atom_id res chain seq x y z
N MET A 1 13.84 24.52 8.36
CA MET A 1 13.55 23.44 9.33
C MET A 1 14.70 23.34 10.33
N SER A 2 14.42 23.30 11.63
CA SER A 2 15.46 23.08 12.63
C SER A 2 15.89 21.59 12.68
N PRO A 3 17.12 21.26 13.16
CA PRO A 3 17.50 19.86 13.38
C PRO A 3 16.56 19.09 14.31
N LYS A 4 15.94 19.77 15.28
CA LYS A 4 14.95 19.18 16.20
C LYS A 4 13.68 18.79 15.46
N ASP A 5 13.17 19.67 14.59
CA ASP A 5 11.96 19.39 13.78
C ASP A 5 12.20 18.25 12.81
N TYR A 6 13.38 18.24 12.16
CA TYR A 6 13.78 17.16 11.27
C TYR A 6 13.78 15.80 11.99
N LEU A 7 14.42 15.73 13.16
CA LEU A 7 14.45 14.49 13.93
C LEU A 7 13.06 14.05 14.40
N ALA A 8 12.19 15.00 14.77
CA ALA A 8 10.81 14.68 15.14
C ALA A 8 10.05 14.01 13.98
N ILE A 9 10.21 14.52 12.76
CA ILE A 9 9.62 13.94 11.55
C ILE A 9 10.19 12.53 11.32
N VAL A 10 11.52 12.37 11.34
CA VAL A 10 12.18 11.07 11.10
C VAL A 10 11.77 10.02 12.15
N HIS A 11 11.64 10.42 13.41
CA HIS A 11 11.17 9.53 14.48
C HIS A 11 9.70 9.13 14.29
N CYS A 12 8.85 10.04 13.81
CA CYS A 12 7.46 9.71 13.48
C CYS A 12 7.39 8.68 12.35
N ILE A 13 8.09 8.93 11.23
CA ILE A 13 8.17 8.01 10.08
C ILE A 13 8.65 6.61 10.50
N ALA A 14 9.60 6.53 11.45
CA ALA A 14 10.10 5.26 11.96
C ALA A 14 8.99 4.38 12.58
N GLY A 15 7.87 4.97 13.00
CA GLY A 15 6.72 4.25 13.54
C GLY A 15 6.13 3.22 12.54
N LEU A 16 6.20 3.48 11.24
CA LEU A 16 5.74 2.53 10.22
C LEU A 16 6.52 1.20 10.20
N LYS A 17 7.73 1.17 10.74
CA LYS A 17 8.53 -0.06 10.87
C LYS A 17 7.98 -1.00 11.96
N GLU A 18 7.23 -0.45 12.91
CA GLU A 18 6.65 -1.18 14.05
C GLU A 18 5.18 -1.54 13.80
N ARG A 19 4.58 -1.06 12.72
CA ARG A 19 3.22 -1.39 12.31
C ARG A 19 3.25 -2.56 11.34
N THR A 20 2.66 -3.68 11.76
CA THR A 20 2.61 -4.90 10.95
C THR A 20 1.28 -5.02 10.23
N ARG A 21 1.34 -5.55 9.03
CA ARG A 21 0.20 -5.84 8.16
C ARG A 21 -0.30 -7.27 8.36
N HIS A 22 -1.55 -7.52 7.97
CA HIS A 22 -2.08 -8.89 7.84
C HIS A 22 -1.54 -9.53 6.56
N ALA A 23 -0.22 -9.64 6.49
CA ALA A 23 0.52 -10.27 5.39
C ALA A 23 1.82 -10.86 5.94
N TRP A 24 2.14 -12.10 5.56
CA TRP A 24 3.33 -12.81 6.03
C TRP A 24 4.37 -12.89 4.93
N MET A 25 5.58 -12.57 5.29
CA MET A 25 6.73 -12.72 4.41
C MET A 25 7.20 -14.19 4.36
N THR A 26 8.00 -14.53 3.36
CA THR A 26 8.64 -15.86 3.23
C THR A 26 9.43 -16.29 4.46
N SER A 27 9.88 -15.34 5.29
CA SER A 27 10.57 -15.62 6.57
C SER A 27 9.64 -16.05 7.71
N GLY A 28 8.33 -16.04 7.53
CA GLY A 28 7.32 -16.36 8.54
C GLY A 28 6.98 -15.22 9.50
N ARG A 29 7.53 -14.02 9.30
CA ARG A 29 7.12 -12.82 10.04
C ARG A 29 6.12 -11.99 9.25
N GLN A 30 5.33 -11.17 9.95
CA GLN A 30 4.48 -10.19 9.28
C GLN A 30 5.33 -9.10 8.60
N GLU A 31 4.84 -8.62 7.47
CA GLU A 31 5.36 -7.45 6.78
C GLU A 31 5.09 -6.18 7.61
N SER A 32 6.01 -5.22 7.60
CA SER A 32 5.76 -3.88 8.14
C SER A 32 5.17 -2.95 7.07
N VAL A 33 4.39 -1.95 7.50
CA VAL A 33 3.85 -0.91 6.60
C VAL A 33 4.99 -0.16 5.87
N ALA A 34 6.14 0.01 6.51
CA ALA A 34 7.31 0.60 5.88
C ALA A 34 7.87 -0.24 4.73
N GLU A 35 7.88 -1.56 4.86
CA GLU A 35 8.36 -2.48 3.79
C GLU A 35 7.41 -2.50 2.61
N HIS A 36 6.10 -2.53 2.87
CA HIS A 36 5.05 -2.35 1.86
C HIS A 36 5.25 -1.06 1.06
N SER A 37 5.31 0.08 1.72
CA SER A 37 5.47 1.39 1.08
C SER A 37 6.77 1.48 0.27
N TRP A 38 7.88 0.91 0.78
CA TRP A 38 9.15 0.83 0.08
C TRP A 38 9.04 0.00 -1.19
N ARG A 39 8.46 -1.21 -1.13
CA ARG A 39 8.30 -2.08 -2.30
C ARG A 39 7.39 -1.44 -3.34
N MET A 40 6.28 -0.85 -2.90
CA MET A 40 5.34 -0.16 -3.76
C MET A 40 6.02 1.01 -4.52
N ALA A 41 6.88 1.79 -3.87
CA ALA A 41 7.64 2.86 -4.53
C ALA A 41 8.59 2.29 -5.61
N LEU A 42 9.24 1.16 -5.36
CA LEU A 42 10.07 0.50 -6.38
C LEU A 42 9.23 -0.08 -7.53
N MET A 43 8.07 -0.65 -7.26
CA MET A 43 7.13 -1.08 -8.31
C MET A 43 6.78 0.08 -9.24
N ALA A 44 6.44 1.24 -8.70
CA ALA A 44 6.18 2.45 -9.47
C ALA A 44 7.39 2.88 -10.30
N TYR A 45 8.58 2.86 -9.72
CA TYR A 45 9.81 3.22 -10.43
C TYR A 45 10.09 2.32 -11.64
N PHE A 46 9.88 1.01 -11.52
CA PHE A 46 10.11 0.06 -12.62
C PHE A 46 9.02 0.07 -13.69
N LEU A 47 7.88 0.67 -13.41
CA LEU A 47 6.79 0.90 -14.37
C LEU A 47 6.83 2.28 -15.03
N ARG A 48 7.76 3.16 -14.68
CA ARG A 48 7.79 4.56 -15.12
C ARG A 48 7.77 4.76 -16.64
N ASP A 49 8.37 3.83 -17.38
CA ASP A 49 8.45 3.93 -18.85
C ASP A 49 7.09 3.67 -19.53
N GLU A 50 6.16 3.04 -18.81
CA GLU A 50 4.77 2.83 -19.24
C GLU A 50 3.90 4.08 -19.03
N PHE A 51 4.38 5.04 -18.22
CA PHE A 51 3.67 6.26 -17.84
C PHE A 51 4.50 7.53 -18.09
N PRO A 52 4.88 7.84 -19.33
CA PRO A 52 5.85 8.89 -19.64
C PRO A 52 5.37 10.31 -19.34
N THR A 53 4.07 10.52 -19.12
CA THR A 53 3.45 11.83 -18.83
C THR A 53 3.23 12.07 -17.34
N VAL A 54 3.43 11.05 -16.51
CA VAL A 54 3.16 11.08 -15.08
C VAL A 54 4.35 11.69 -14.32
N ASP A 55 4.08 12.50 -13.31
CA ASP A 55 5.11 12.97 -12.38
C ASP A 55 5.55 11.82 -11.45
N LEU A 56 6.62 11.13 -11.86
CA LEU A 56 7.18 10.03 -11.08
C LEU A 56 7.53 10.45 -9.65
N THR A 57 8.01 11.67 -9.43
CA THR A 57 8.37 12.13 -8.08
C THR A 57 7.13 12.18 -7.19
N ARG A 58 5.99 12.64 -7.71
CA ARG A 58 4.72 12.62 -6.98
C ARG A 58 4.27 11.20 -6.67
N VAL A 59 4.33 10.29 -7.65
CA VAL A 59 3.95 8.87 -7.46
C VAL A 59 4.81 8.23 -6.36
N LEU A 60 6.13 8.43 -6.40
CA LEU A 60 7.04 7.88 -5.39
C LEU A 60 6.77 8.44 -3.98
N LEU A 61 6.52 9.76 -3.88
CA LEU A 61 6.19 10.38 -2.60
C LEU A 61 4.84 9.90 -2.06
N MET A 62 3.82 9.79 -2.92
CA MET A 62 2.52 9.23 -2.54
C MET A 62 2.67 7.77 -2.07
N ALA A 63 3.41 6.95 -2.80
CA ALA A 63 3.67 5.56 -2.44
C ALA A 63 4.36 5.42 -1.07
N LEU A 64 5.30 6.30 -0.75
CA LEU A 64 6.01 6.29 0.54
C LEU A 64 5.20 6.86 1.70
N LEU A 65 4.20 7.71 1.43
CA LEU A 65 3.47 8.46 2.44
C LEU A 65 2.03 7.98 2.66
N HIS A 66 1.44 7.19 1.73
CA HIS A 66 0.00 6.92 1.70
C HIS A 66 -0.56 6.36 3.02
N ASP A 67 0.21 5.54 3.70
CA ASP A 67 -0.16 4.89 4.97
C ASP A 67 0.42 5.60 6.22
N MET A 68 0.84 6.88 6.11
CA MET A 68 1.36 7.61 7.28
C MET A 68 0.35 7.73 8.43
N GLY A 69 -0.94 7.66 8.15
CA GLY A 69 -1.98 7.61 9.19
C GLY A 69 -1.85 6.39 10.10
N GLU A 70 -1.36 5.28 9.57
CA GLU A 70 -1.19 4.01 10.29
C GLU A 70 -0.07 4.03 11.34
N VAL A 71 0.81 5.04 11.32
CA VAL A 71 1.73 5.28 12.45
C VAL A 71 0.95 5.39 13.76
N PHE A 72 -0.23 5.99 13.71
CA PHE A 72 -1.04 6.33 14.88
C PHE A 72 -2.10 5.27 15.20
N THR A 73 -2.68 4.64 14.19
CA THR A 73 -3.79 3.67 14.33
C THR A 73 -3.34 2.21 14.24
N GLY A 74 -2.21 1.95 13.62
CA GLY A 74 -1.85 0.62 13.11
C GLY A 74 -2.55 0.30 11.81
N ASP A 75 -2.08 -0.73 11.08
CA ASP A 75 -2.77 -1.28 9.93
C ASP A 75 -3.96 -2.15 10.40
N ILE A 76 -5.15 -1.80 9.96
CA ILE A 76 -6.35 -2.59 10.16
C ILE A 76 -6.67 -3.27 8.82
N PRO A 77 -6.78 -4.62 8.78
CA PRO A 77 -7.11 -5.33 7.56
C PRO A 77 -8.32 -4.75 6.85
N THR A 78 -8.28 -4.63 5.53
CA THR A 78 -9.30 -3.93 4.74
C THR A 78 -10.72 -4.46 4.96
N PHE A 79 -10.85 -5.75 5.29
CA PHE A 79 -12.12 -6.42 5.57
C PHE A 79 -12.63 -6.24 7.01
N GLU A 80 -11.80 -5.66 7.90
CA GLU A 80 -12.17 -5.29 9.29
C GLU A 80 -12.32 -3.78 9.45
N LYS A 81 -11.65 -2.98 8.58
CA LYS A 81 -11.55 -1.52 8.69
C LYS A 81 -12.92 -0.85 8.47
N THR A 82 -13.44 -0.21 9.51
CA THR A 82 -14.71 0.52 9.48
C THR A 82 -14.56 1.96 8.98
N ASP A 83 -15.67 2.63 8.67
CA ASP A 83 -15.64 4.06 8.32
C ASP A 83 -15.17 4.94 9.49
N ALA A 84 -15.43 4.54 10.74
CA ALA A 84 -14.93 5.24 11.92
C ALA A 84 -13.41 5.12 12.06
N ASP A 85 -12.84 3.95 11.74
CA ASP A 85 -11.40 3.75 11.72
C ASP A 85 -10.72 4.62 10.65
N ARG A 86 -11.30 4.67 9.44
CA ARG A 86 -10.81 5.54 8.35
C ARG A 86 -10.86 7.02 8.74
N ALA A 87 -11.96 7.46 9.33
CA ALA A 87 -12.10 8.85 9.77
C ALA A 87 -11.06 9.21 10.85
N ARG A 88 -10.81 8.30 11.79
CA ARG A 88 -9.81 8.51 12.85
C ARG A 88 -8.39 8.54 12.29
N GLU A 89 -8.08 7.66 11.36
CA GLU A 89 -6.79 7.64 10.69
C GLU A 89 -6.53 8.92 9.90
N HIS A 90 -7.53 9.41 9.15
CA HIS A 90 -7.44 10.68 8.42
C HIS A 90 -7.27 11.87 9.36
N GLU A 91 -8.00 11.91 10.49
CA GLU A 91 -7.86 12.97 11.50
C GLU A 91 -6.42 13.04 12.03
N LEU A 92 -5.86 11.91 12.45
CA LEU A 92 -4.51 11.84 13.03
C LEU A 92 -3.42 12.14 11.98
N ARG A 93 -3.62 11.67 10.74
CA ARG A 93 -2.78 12.05 9.60
C ARG A 93 -2.78 13.57 9.40
N ASP A 94 -3.94 14.19 9.40
CA ASP A 94 -4.08 15.62 9.15
C ASP A 94 -3.50 16.45 10.30
N GLU A 95 -3.65 16.02 11.56
CA GLU A 95 -2.96 16.62 12.70
C GLU A 95 -1.43 16.56 12.55
N TRP A 96 -0.90 15.42 12.10
CA TRP A 96 0.54 15.29 11.83
C TRP A 96 0.99 16.21 10.69
N ILE A 97 0.22 16.32 9.60
CA ILE A 97 0.53 17.23 8.48
C ILE A 97 0.56 18.68 8.96
N ASP A 98 -0.40 19.09 9.81
CA ASP A 98 -0.46 20.45 10.36
C ASP A 98 0.74 20.78 11.24
N ALA A 99 1.35 19.79 11.87
CA ALA A 99 2.54 19.95 12.69
C ALA A 99 3.84 20.03 11.87
N LEU A 100 3.82 19.73 10.57
CA LEU A 100 5.00 19.83 9.72
C LEU A 100 5.40 21.29 9.48
N PRO A 101 6.71 21.61 9.44
CA PRO A 101 7.16 22.95 9.12
C PRO A 101 6.92 23.30 7.65
N ALA A 102 6.70 24.58 7.34
CA ALA A 102 6.65 25.06 5.97
C ALA A 102 7.99 24.84 5.24
N PRO A 103 7.99 24.50 3.92
CA PRO A 103 6.82 24.36 3.05
C PRO A 103 6.17 22.95 3.11
N TYR A 104 6.74 21.99 3.83
CA TYR A 104 6.40 20.55 3.80
C TYR A 104 4.93 20.27 4.14
N ALA A 105 4.33 21.01 5.07
CA ALA A 105 2.91 20.84 5.40
C ALA A 105 2.01 21.00 4.17
N ALA A 106 2.23 22.05 3.38
CA ALA A 106 1.44 22.31 2.18
C ALA A 106 1.69 21.25 1.08
N GLU A 107 2.94 20.83 0.89
CA GLU A 107 3.32 19.84 -0.10
C GLU A 107 2.71 18.47 0.23
N VAL A 108 2.88 18.00 1.45
CA VAL A 108 2.34 16.71 1.91
C VAL A 108 0.81 16.72 1.89
N ARG A 109 0.17 17.81 2.31
CA ARG A 109 -1.29 17.97 2.22
C ARG A 109 -1.78 17.87 0.78
N SER A 110 -1.05 18.45 -0.18
CA SER A 110 -1.39 18.37 -1.61
C SER A 110 -1.33 16.92 -2.12
N LEU A 111 -0.35 16.11 -1.67
CA LEU A 111 -0.26 14.71 -2.06
C LEU A 111 -1.44 13.89 -1.52
N PHE A 112 -1.80 14.08 -0.25
CA PHE A 112 -2.95 13.38 0.33
C PHE A 112 -4.28 13.81 -0.28
N ALA A 113 -4.48 15.12 -0.53
CA ALA A 113 -5.68 15.60 -1.21
C ALA A 113 -5.85 15.00 -2.62
N GLU A 114 -4.74 14.81 -3.34
CA GLU A 114 -4.72 14.17 -4.65
C GLU A 114 -5.05 12.67 -4.55
N MET A 115 -4.47 11.96 -3.58
CA MET A 115 -4.80 10.56 -3.33
C MET A 115 -6.26 10.37 -2.90
N ASP A 116 -6.79 11.24 -2.05
CA ASP A 116 -8.18 11.19 -1.59
C ASP A 116 -9.16 11.49 -2.76
N ALA A 117 -8.82 12.41 -3.67
CA ALA A 117 -9.65 12.76 -4.83
C ALA A 117 -9.68 11.66 -5.91
N MET A 118 -8.61 10.88 -6.06
CA MET A 118 -8.51 9.80 -7.06
C MET A 118 -8.78 10.27 -8.51
N GLU A 119 -8.48 11.52 -8.85
CA GLU A 119 -8.74 12.09 -10.17
C GLU A 119 -7.54 11.97 -11.11
N THR A 120 -6.32 12.17 -10.61
CA THR A 120 -5.09 12.14 -11.40
C THR A 120 -4.66 10.71 -11.75
N GLU A 121 -3.82 10.58 -12.77
CA GLU A 121 -3.21 9.31 -13.15
C GLU A 121 -2.24 8.83 -12.07
N GLU A 122 -1.49 9.75 -11.46
CA GLU A 122 -0.59 9.52 -10.34
C GLU A 122 -1.31 8.81 -9.16
N ALA A 123 -2.43 9.38 -8.70
CA ALA A 123 -3.20 8.80 -7.61
C ALA A 123 -3.77 7.43 -7.94
N LYS A 124 -4.23 7.24 -9.18
CA LYS A 124 -4.77 5.95 -9.65
C LYS A 124 -3.68 4.88 -9.73
N ILE A 125 -2.46 5.23 -10.21
CA ILE A 125 -1.31 4.33 -10.22
C ILE A 125 -0.97 3.90 -8.80
N VAL A 126 -0.83 4.85 -7.88
CA VAL A 126 -0.54 4.57 -6.46
C VAL A 126 -1.58 3.60 -5.88
N LYS A 127 -2.86 3.87 -6.10
CA LYS A 127 -3.93 3.00 -5.58
C LYS A 127 -3.97 1.60 -6.20
N ALA A 128 -3.66 1.48 -7.48
CA ALA A 128 -3.57 0.19 -8.14
C ALA A 128 -2.38 -0.63 -7.63
N LEU A 129 -1.22 0.02 -7.43
CA LEU A 129 -0.01 -0.63 -6.94
C LEU A 129 -0.13 -1.02 -5.46
N ASP A 130 -0.72 -0.17 -4.61
CA ASP A 130 -1.02 -0.46 -3.21
C ASP A 130 -1.76 -1.80 -3.07
N ARG A 131 -2.87 -1.95 -3.78
CA ARG A 131 -3.66 -3.17 -3.73
C ARG A 131 -2.99 -4.38 -4.39
N MET A 132 -2.20 -4.14 -5.42
CA MET A 132 -1.48 -5.20 -6.12
C MET A 132 -0.33 -5.74 -5.29
N GLU A 133 0.41 -4.85 -4.64
CA GLU A 133 1.51 -5.17 -3.74
C GLU A 133 1.03 -6.08 -2.59
N ALA A 134 -0.11 -5.76 -1.96
CA ALA A 134 -0.70 -6.59 -0.93
C ALA A 134 -0.97 -8.03 -1.40
N VAL A 135 -1.49 -8.21 -2.62
CA VAL A 135 -1.73 -9.55 -3.18
C VAL A 135 -0.41 -10.27 -3.49
N ILE A 136 0.60 -9.56 -4.00
CA ILE A 136 1.91 -10.13 -4.28
C ILE A 136 2.57 -10.64 -2.98
N THR A 137 2.52 -9.86 -1.90
CA THR A 137 3.05 -10.29 -0.58
C THR A 137 2.35 -11.56 -0.09
N HIS A 138 1.03 -11.65 -0.24
CA HIS A 138 0.29 -12.86 0.14
C HIS A 138 0.70 -14.06 -0.72
N ASN A 139 0.88 -13.91 -2.03
CA ASN A 139 1.32 -14.98 -2.93
C ASN A 139 2.72 -15.51 -2.59
N GLU A 140 3.61 -14.63 -2.12
CA GLU A 140 4.98 -14.97 -1.73
C GLU A 140 5.07 -15.61 -0.33
N GLY A 141 4.09 -15.32 0.53
CA GLY A 141 4.04 -15.82 1.91
C GLY A 141 3.55 -17.26 2.05
N ASP A 142 3.36 -17.69 3.29
CA ASP A 142 2.75 -19.01 3.56
C ASP A 142 1.21 -18.91 3.37
N PRO A 143 0.64 -19.59 2.37
CA PRO A 143 -0.79 -19.52 2.10
C PRO A 143 -1.66 -20.15 3.22
N HIS A 144 -1.09 -20.94 4.14
CA HIS A 144 -1.81 -21.41 5.32
C HIS A 144 -2.15 -20.30 6.32
N THR A 145 -1.54 -19.12 6.15
CA THR A 145 -1.89 -17.93 6.95
C THR A 145 -3.14 -17.19 6.41
N TRP A 146 -3.64 -17.57 5.23
CA TRP A 146 -4.81 -16.95 4.64
C TRP A 146 -6.08 -17.33 5.38
N LEU A 147 -6.91 -16.33 5.63
CA LEU A 147 -8.27 -16.56 6.14
C LEU A 147 -9.19 -17.09 5.02
N PRO A 148 -10.25 -17.81 5.34
CA PRO A 148 -11.18 -18.35 4.32
C PRO A 148 -11.71 -17.31 3.33
N LEU A 149 -11.96 -16.08 3.78
CA LEU A 149 -12.42 -14.98 2.93
C LEU A 149 -11.34 -14.47 1.95
N GLU A 150 -10.07 -14.68 2.27
CA GLU A 150 -8.97 -14.13 1.47
C GLU A 150 -8.76 -14.89 0.17
N TYR A 151 -9.19 -16.15 0.07
CA TYR A 151 -9.13 -16.92 -1.19
C TYR A 151 -9.89 -16.23 -2.34
N ASP A 152 -11.05 -15.65 -2.06
CA ASP A 152 -11.80 -14.87 -3.03
C ASP A 152 -11.31 -13.42 -3.12
N LEU A 153 -10.90 -12.85 -1.99
CA LEU A 153 -10.38 -11.49 -1.92
C LEU A 153 -9.11 -11.33 -2.77
N GLN A 154 -8.15 -12.26 -2.68
CA GLN A 154 -6.91 -12.21 -3.46
C GLN A 154 -7.17 -12.18 -4.97
N ARG A 155 -8.22 -12.85 -5.46
CA ARG A 155 -8.60 -12.82 -6.87
C ARG A 155 -9.22 -11.51 -7.33
N THR A 156 -9.84 -10.76 -6.44
CA THR A 156 -10.67 -9.59 -6.76
C THR A 156 -10.07 -8.26 -6.31
N TYR A 157 -9.21 -8.26 -5.28
CA TYR A 157 -8.64 -7.06 -4.69
C TYR A 157 -7.75 -6.32 -5.69
N GLY A 158 -8.04 -5.05 -5.94
CA GLY A 158 -7.29 -4.21 -6.87
C GLY A 158 -7.57 -4.41 -8.37
N VAL A 159 -8.42 -5.37 -8.76
CA VAL A 159 -8.76 -5.61 -10.18
C VAL A 159 -9.42 -4.38 -10.81
N LYS A 160 -10.34 -3.73 -10.09
CA LYS A 160 -11.01 -2.51 -10.55
C LYS A 160 -10.04 -1.35 -10.70
N GLU A 161 -9.16 -1.19 -9.72
CA GLU A 161 -8.18 -0.11 -9.66
C GLU A 161 -7.11 -0.26 -10.76
N ALA A 162 -6.72 -1.48 -11.09
CA ALA A 162 -5.78 -1.75 -12.17
C ALA A 162 -6.39 -1.60 -13.58
N ALA A 163 -7.72 -1.64 -13.71
CA ALA A 163 -8.39 -1.68 -15.00
C ALA A 163 -8.32 -0.37 -15.82
N PHE A 164 -7.82 0.74 -15.25
CA PHE A 164 -7.80 2.03 -15.94
C PHE A 164 -6.70 2.14 -17.01
N THR A 165 -5.69 1.27 -17.01
CA THR A 165 -4.69 1.17 -18.08
C THR A 165 -4.47 -0.28 -18.51
N PRO A 166 -4.12 -0.51 -19.80
CA PRO A 166 -3.83 -1.87 -20.28
C PRO A 166 -2.70 -2.55 -19.50
N VAL A 167 -1.59 -1.85 -19.24
CA VAL A 167 -0.41 -2.42 -18.59
C VAL A 167 -0.71 -2.87 -17.16
N LEU A 168 -1.40 -2.07 -16.36
CA LEU A 168 -1.77 -2.45 -14.99
C LEU A 168 -2.80 -3.57 -14.98
N LYS A 169 -3.73 -3.57 -15.94
CA LYS A 169 -4.71 -4.66 -16.10
C LYS A 169 -4.02 -5.99 -16.43
N GLU A 170 -3.04 -5.98 -17.34
CA GLU A 170 -2.26 -7.16 -17.70
C GLU A 170 -1.40 -7.63 -16.53
N LEU A 171 -0.73 -6.72 -15.84
CA LEU A 171 0.04 -7.02 -14.64
C LEU A 171 -0.83 -7.65 -13.55
N ARG A 172 -2.01 -7.08 -13.29
CA ARG A 172 -2.94 -7.63 -12.30
C ARG A 172 -3.49 -9.01 -12.70
N ALA A 173 -3.65 -9.27 -14.00
CA ALA A 173 -4.03 -10.59 -14.50
C ALA A 173 -2.89 -11.61 -14.29
N GLU A 174 -1.63 -11.19 -14.40
CA GLU A 174 -0.47 -12.04 -14.07
C GLU A 174 -0.45 -12.40 -12.59
N VAL A 175 -0.62 -11.40 -11.72
CA VAL A 175 -0.72 -11.62 -10.27
C VAL A 175 -1.87 -12.59 -9.92
N ASN A 176 -2.99 -12.55 -10.66
CA ASN A 176 -4.08 -13.52 -10.48
C ASN A 176 -3.69 -14.95 -10.87
N ARG A 177 -2.83 -15.12 -11.87
CA ARG A 177 -2.31 -16.47 -12.20
C ARG A 177 -1.48 -17.04 -11.05
N GLU A 178 -0.64 -16.21 -10.44
CA GLU A 178 0.11 -16.62 -9.24
C GLU A 178 -0.83 -17.00 -8.08
N VAL A 179 -1.91 -16.23 -7.83
CA VAL A 179 -2.94 -16.59 -6.82
C VAL A 179 -3.51 -17.98 -7.10
N ASP A 180 -3.87 -18.25 -8.36
CA ASP A 180 -4.46 -19.54 -8.74
C ASP A 180 -3.46 -20.69 -8.60
N GLU A 181 -2.17 -20.46 -8.86
CA GLU A 181 -1.10 -21.43 -8.64
C GLU A 181 -0.91 -21.74 -7.15
N VAL A 182 -0.90 -20.73 -6.29
CA VAL A 182 -0.83 -20.88 -4.83
C VAL A 182 -1.99 -21.72 -4.31
N ILE A 183 -3.23 -21.39 -4.72
CA ILE A 183 -4.42 -22.14 -4.30
C ILE A 183 -4.40 -23.58 -4.82
N ALA A 184 -3.94 -23.79 -6.06
CA ALA A 184 -3.80 -25.13 -6.61
C ALA A 184 -2.76 -25.98 -5.87
N GLY A 185 -1.71 -25.33 -5.34
CA GLY A 185 -0.71 -25.96 -4.46
C GLY A 185 -1.33 -26.50 -3.18
N LEU A 186 -2.07 -25.67 -2.47
CA LEU A 186 -2.77 -26.03 -1.22
C LEU A 186 -3.73 -27.22 -1.39
N ASN A 187 -4.50 -27.24 -2.48
CA ASN A 187 -5.43 -28.33 -2.74
C ASN A 187 -4.75 -29.69 -2.90
N LYS A 188 -3.54 -29.72 -3.51
CA LYS A 188 -2.76 -30.95 -3.66
C LYS A 188 -2.19 -31.46 -2.33
N GLU A 189 -1.83 -30.55 -1.41
CA GLU A 189 -1.35 -30.95 -0.08
C GLU A 189 -2.46 -31.53 0.79
N THR A 190 -3.71 -31.11 0.58
CA THR A 190 -4.86 -31.60 1.34
C THR A 190 -5.34 -32.99 0.87
N GLU A 191 -4.96 -33.43 -0.34
CA GLU A 191 -5.31 -34.72 -0.92
C GLU A 191 -4.30 -35.84 -0.57
N LEU A 192 -3.20 -35.52 0.09
CA LEU A 192 -2.15 -36.46 0.54
C LEU A 192 -2.27 -36.78 2.04
#